data_c8d4a2d3d3634c5d4fee891f8f2b89ea
#
_entry.id   c8d4a2d3d3634c5d4fee891f8f2b89ea
#
_cell.length_a   1.000
_cell.length_b   1.000
_cell.length_c   1.000
_cell.angle_alpha   90.00
_cell.angle_beta   90.00
_cell.angle_gamma   90.00
#
_symmetry.space_group_name_H-M   'P 1'
#
loop_
_entity.id
_entity.type
_entity.pdbx_description
1 polymer ?
#
loop_
_entity_poly.entity_id
_entity_poly.type
_entity_poly.pdbx_seq_one_letter_code
_entity_poly.pdbx_strand_id
1 'polypeptide(L)'
;MSFNLRNRSLLTVQDCTQREFRYLLDLARDLKRAKYARTEQKHLVDKEICLIFEKTSTRTRCAFEVACHDQGANVTYLDPS
;
A
#
# COMPACT_ATOMS: atom_id res chain seq x y z
N MET A 1 3.17 16.76 9.84
CA MET A 1 4.58 16.30 9.86
C MET A 1 4.72 15.01 9.07
N SER A 2 5.66 14.96 8.17
CA SER A 2 5.93 13.76 7.40
C SER A 2 7.08 12.98 8.03
N PHE A 3 7.07 11.67 7.80
CA PHE A 3 8.11 10.77 8.30
C PHE A 3 8.86 10.19 7.12
N ASN A 4 10.15 9.99 7.31
CA ASN A 4 10.96 9.31 6.29
C ASN A 4 11.01 7.82 6.61
N LEU A 5 10.17 7.07 5.90
CA LEU A 5 10.11 5.61 6.04
C LEU A 5 10.86 4.89 4.92
N ARG A 6 11.68 5.61 4.19
CA ARG A 6 12.41 5.08 3.05
C ARG A 6 13.34 3.94 3.47
N ASN A 7 13.38 2.89 2.65
CA ASN A 7 14.22 1.71 2.86
C ASN A 7 13.86 0.94 4.13
N ARG A 8 12.61 1.06 4.57
CA ARG A 8 12.12 0.34 5.73
C ARG A 8 11.06 -0.66 5.31
N SER A 9 11.05 -1.79 5.99
CA SER A 9 10.04 -2.82 5.78
C SER A 9 9.06 -2.81 6.95
N LEU A 10 7.81 -3.19 6.68
CA LEU A 10 6.79 -3.30 7.71
C LEU A 10 6.40 -4.77 7.84
N LEU A 11 7.00 -5.47 8.80
CA LEU A 11 6.71 -6.87 9.05
C LEU A 11 5.72 -7.05 10.19
N THR A 12 5.79 -6.18 11.19
CA THR A 12 4.87 -6.18 12.32
C THR A 12 4.62 -4.73 12.74
N VAL A 13 3.58 -4.54 13.55
CA VAL A 13 3.30 -3.21 14.10
C VAL A 13 4.45 -2.74 14.99
N GLN A 14 5.18 -3.68 15.59
CA GLN A 14 6.30 -3.34 16.46
C GLN A 14 7.48 -2.72 15.71
N ASP A 15 7.52 -2.86 14.39
CA ASP A 15 8.55 -2.23 13.57
C ASP A 15 8.41 -0.71 13.51
N CYS A 16 7.27 -0.19 13.93
CA CYS A 16 6.97 1.23 13.89
C CYS A 16 6.91 1.82 15.28
N THR A 17 7.34 3.07 15.41
CA THR A 17 7.04 3.81 16.62
C THR A 17 5.53 4.12 16.64
N GLN A 18 5.03 4.51 17.80
CA GLN A 18 3.62 4.87 17.92
C GLN A 18 3.26 6.02 16.97
N ARG A 19 4.15 6.99 16.85
CA ARG A 19 3.93 8.14 15.96
C ARG A 19 3.94 7.73 14.49
N GLU A 20 4.84 6.86 14.12
CA GLU A 20 4.91 6.35 12.73
C GLU A 20 3.66 5.57 12.38
N PHE A 21 3.19 4.72 13.29
CA PHE A 21 2.01 3.93 13.04
C PHE A 21 0.77 4.82 12.89
N ARG A 22 0.65 5.83 13.76
CA ARG A 22 -0.45 6.79 13.65
C ARG A 22 -0.39 7.55 12.33
N TYR A 23 0.82 7.91 11.90
CA TYR A 23 0.99 8.58 10.61
C TYR A 23 0.48 7.70 9.46
N LEU A 24 0.80 6.41 9.49
CA LEU A 24 0.34 5.48 8.45
C LEU A 24 -1.19 5.34 8.45
N LEU A 25 -1.80 5.30 9.62
CA LEU A 25 -3.26 5.23 9.71
C LEU A 25 -3.93 6.50 9.16
N ASP A 26 -3.36 7.66 9.47
CA ASP A 26 -3.89 8.93 8.97
C ASP A 26 -3.73 9.02 7.45
N LEU A 27 -2.58 8.59 6.94
CA LEU A 27 -2.33 8.56 5.51
C LEU A 27 -3.32 7.63 4.81
N ALA A 28 -3.56 6.45 5.38
CA ALA A 28 -4.52 5.51 4.81
C ALA A 28 -5.92 6.12 4.74
N ARG A 29 -6.32 6.84 5.77
CA ARG A 29 -7.62 7.52 5.82
C ARG A 29 -7.71 8.58 4.72
N ASP A 30 -6.66 9.37 4.57
CA ASP A 30 -6.64 10.44 3.57
C ASP A 30 -6.68 9.88 2.16
N LEU A 31 -5.93 8.81 1.90
CA LEU A 31 -5.94 8.17 0.59
C LEU A 31 -7.31 7.58 0.27
N LYS A 32 -7.96 6.99 1.26
CA LYS A 32 -9.30 6.44 1.09
C LYS A 32 -10.30 7.54 0.76
N ARG A 33 -10.23 8.65 1.47
CA ARG A 33 -11.09 9.82 1.20
C ARG A 33 -10.90 10.32 -0.22
N ALA A 34 -9.64 10.44 -0.63
CA ALA A 34 -9.32 10.94 -1.97
C ALA A 34 -9.92 10.03 -3.04
N LYS A 35 -9.87 8.71 -2.84
CA LYS A 35 -10.45 7.77 -3.77
C LYS A 35 -11.95 7.96 -3.90
N TYR A 36 -12.66 8.05 -2.79
CA TYR A 36 -14.11 8.24 -2.82
C TYR A 36 -14.51 9.61 -3.37
N ALA A 37 -13.70 10.63 -3.11
CA ALA A 37 -13.95 11.97 -3.63
C ALA A 37 -13.47 12.14 -5.07
N ARG A 38 -12.78 11.15 -5.63
CA ARG A 38 -12.20 11.19 -6.98
C ARG A 38 -11.19 12.31 -7.13
N THR A 39 -10.43 12.57 -6.06
CA THR A 39 -9.39 13.59 -6.05
C THR A 39 -8.01 12.99 -5.84
N GLU A 40 -7.88 11.67 -5.93
CA GLU A 40 -6.60 11.05 -5.65
C GLU A 40 -5.56 11.37 -6.71
N GLN A 41 -4.33 11.46 -6.25
CA GLN A 41 -3.17 11.65 -7.11
C GLN A 41 -2.38 10.35 -7.15
N LYS A 42 -1.71 10.13 -8.27
CA LYS A 42 -0.93 8.91 -8.45
C LYS A 42 0.47 9.12 -7.88
N HIS A 43 0.76 8.48 -6.76
CA HIS A 43 2.03 8.63 -6.06
C HIS A 43 3.05 7.56 -6.42
N LEU A 44 2.64 6.50 -7.11
CA LEU A 44 3.50 5.35 -7.39
C LEU A 44 3.71 5.13 -8.90
N VAL A 45 3.66 6.21 -9.66
CA VAL A 45 3.87 6.13 -11.12
C VAL A 45 5.25 5.55 -11.39
N ASP A 46 5.33 4.61 -12.34
CA ASP A 46 6.56 3.94 -12.76
C ASP A 46 7.17 3.05 -11.68
N LYS A 47 6.40 2.70 -10.65
CA LYS A 47 6.86 1.73 -9.65
C LYS A 47 6.38 0.33 -10.04
N GLU A 48 7.23 -0.63 -9.79
CA GLU A 48 6.90 -2.04 -9.96
C GLU A 48 6.70 -2.66 -8.59
N ILE A 49 5.54 -3.30 -8.39
CA ILE A 49 5.20 -3.90 -7.10
C ILE A 49 4.93 -5.38 -7.33
N CYS A 50 5.56 -6.22 -6.54
CA CYS A 50 5.38 -7.66 -6.62
C CYS A 50 4.52 -8.12 -5.45
N LEU A 51 3.44 -8.83 -5.76
CA LEU A 51 2.55 -9.40 -4.75
C LEU A 51 2.81 -10.90 -4.65
N ILE A 52 3.20 -11.35 -3.47
CA ILE A 52 3.48 -12.75 -3.20
C ILE A 52 2.63 -13.18 -2.02
N PHE A 53 1.76 -14.17 -2.25
CA PHE A 53 0.92 -14.73 -1.20
C PHE A 53 1.18 -16.24 -1.12
N GLU A 54 1.48 -16.73 0.08
CA GLU A 54 1.71 -18.16 0.28
C GLU A 54 0.43 -18.96 0.13
N LYS A 55 -0.70 -18.36 0.48
CA LYS A 55 -2.02 -19.00 0.37
C LYS A 55 -2.88 -18.19 -0.58
N THR A 56 -3.76 -18.88 -1.29
CA THR A 56 -4.70 -18.22 -2.16
C THR A 56 -5.57 -17.25 -1.35
N SER A 57 -5.57 -16.00 -1.74
CA SER A 57 -6.33 -14.95 -1.08
C SER A 57 -6.87 -13.98 -2.12
N THR A 58 -8.07 -14.25 -2.60
CA THR A 58 -8.65 -13.45 -3.66
C THR A 58 -8.95 -12.02 -3.20
N ARG A 59 -9.54 -11.88 -2.02
CA ARG A 59 -9.94 -10.56 -1.52
C ARG A 59 -8.75 -9.65 -1.29
N THR A 60 -7.73 -10.15 -0.59
CA THR A 60 -6.55 -9.35 -0.29
C THR A 60 -5.76 -9.05 -1.56
N ARG A 61 -5.63 -10.04 -2.44
CA ARG A 61 -4.95 -9.84 -3.72
C ARG A 61 -5.62 -8.73 -4.52
N CYS A 62 -6.94 -8.79 -4.66
CA CYS A 62 -7.67 -7.78 -5.43
C CYS A 62 -7.53 -6.40 -4.81
N ALA A 63 -7.55 -6.31 -3.48
CA ALA A 63 -7.40 -5.04 -2.80
C ALA A 63 -6.05 -4.39 -3.13
N PHE A 64 -4.97 -5.17 -3.08
CA PHE A 64 -3.65 -4.65 -3.39
C PHE A 64 -3.50 -4.31 -4.87
N GLU A 65 -4.03 -5.14 -5.76
CA GLU A 65 -3.95 -4.87 -7.19
C GLU A 65 -4.67 -3.57 -7.56
N VAL A 66 -5.87 -3.36 -7.01
CA VAL A 66 -6.63 -2.14 -7.27
C VAL A 66 -5.91 -0.93 -6.69
N ALA A 67 -5.37 -1.06 -5.47
CA ALA A 67 -4.62 0.05 -4.86
C ALA A 67 -3.39 0.42 -5.69
N CYS A 68 -2.66 -0.56 -6.19
CA CYS A 68 -1.51 -0.30 -7.06
C CYS A 68 -1.94 0.41 -8.34
N HIS A 69 -3.02 -0.06 -8.94
CA HIS A 69 -3.53 0.55 -10.16
C HIS A 69 -3.97 1.99 -9.91
N ASP A 70 -4.69 2.23 -8.82
CA ASP A 70 -5.16 3.57 -8.49
C ASP A 70 -4.00 4.55 -8.30
N GLN A 71 -2.88 4.08 -7.82
CA GLN A 71 -1.71 4.92 -7.57
C GLN A 71 -0.72 4.94 -8.72
N GLY A 72 -1.04 4.31 -9.84
CA GLY A 72 -0.22 4.36 -11.05
C GLY A 72 0.91 3.36 -11.10
N ALA A 73 0.96 2.41 -10.19
CA ALA A 73 1.99 1.39 -10.17
C ALA A 73 1.65 0.23 -11.08
N ASN A 74 2.68 -0.46 -11.56
CA ASN A 74 2.53 -1.75 -12.21
C ASN A 74 2.65 -2.84 -11.15
N VAL A 75 1.90 -3.91 -11.34
CA VAL A 75 1.88 -4.98 -10.35
C VAL A 75 2.13 -6.33 -11.02
N THR A 76 2.91 -7.16 -10.34
CA THR A 76 3.13 -8.55 -10.74
C THR A 76 2.68 -9.43 -9.59
N TYR A 77 1.87 -10.42 -9.90
CA TYR A 77 1.41 -11.38 -8.90
C TYR A 77 2.13 -12.70 -9.12
N LEU A 78 2.75 -13.22 -8.06
CA LEU A 78 3.41 -14.53 -8.11
C LEU A 78 2.58 -15.54 -7.34
N ASP A 79 2.19 -16.59 -8.05
CA ASP A 79 1.41 -17.69 -7.52
C ASP A 79 2.32 -18.58 -6.66
N PRO A 80 1.86 -19.03 -5.49
CA PRO A 80 2.68 -19.90 -4.65
C PRO A 80 2.87 -21.31 -5.18
N SER A 81 2.07 -21.73 -6.14
CA SER A 81 2.15 -23.08 -6.71
C SER A 81 3.37 -23.30 -7.58
#